data_bd877a71181b255f431926e5fe8df895
#
_entry.id   bd877a71181b255f431926e5fe8df895
#
_cell.length_a   1.000
_cell.length_b   1.000
_cell.length_c   1.000
_cell.angle_alpha   90.00
_cell.angle_beta   90.00
_cell.angle_gamma   90.00
#
_symmetry.space_group_name_H-M   'P 1'
#
loop_
_entity.id
_entity.type
_entity.pdbx_description
1 polymer ?
#
loop_
_entity_poly.entity_id
_entity_poly.type
_entity_poly.pdbx_seq_one_letter_code
_entity_poly.pdbx_strand_id
1 'polypeptide(L)'
;MKIELKKANEKNVGIANKFLTMLIKDEQQYDENIKNDFEMKSYYENLYNDNYLYFAYADEKIVGYLYGFIIEDELNIKKSAKLDALFILPEYRNMKLASLLIDNFKNWCQENNAKIIMVNVWSNNLTAKHLYLKHDFIPKKEELFIGYAPKHYQKLVRDKIPEIISSNNETPVTRILNDLEYKEELEKKLYEEYLEVLTSTGENRIEELADMLEVMISLAKLENKSLDDIIKVAKEKNEKRGSFEDKIYLETVK
;
A
#
# COMPACT_ATOMS: atom_id res chain seq x y z
N MET A 1 26.14 -8.49 2.77
CA MET A 1 25.58 -7.15 2.55
C MET A 1 25.37 -6.48 3.91
N LYS A 2 26.10 -5.42 4.16
CA LYS A 2 25.99 -4.62 5.39
C LYS A 2 24.94 -3.53 5.17
N ILE A 3 23.96 -3.41 6.06
CA ILE A 3 22.91 -2.41 6.01
C ILE A 3 23.21 -1.33 7.05
N GLU A 4 23.14 -0.07 6.64
CA GLU A 4 23.32 1.10 7.53
C GLU A 4 22.31 2.17 7.18
N LEU A 5 21.83 2.90 8.20
CA LEU A 5 21.02 4.12 8.01
C LEU A 5 21.89 5.34 8.35
N LYS A 6 21.91 6.33 7.46
CA LYS A 6 22.69 7.57 7.68
C LYS A 6 21.84 8.77 7.36
N LYS A 7 21.94 9.81 8.22
CA LYS A 7 21.30 11.11 7.96
C LYS A 7 21.86 11.73 6.67
N ALA A 8 21.00 12.36 5.88
CA ALA A 8 21.43 13.14 4.73
C ALA A 8 22.36 14.30 5.13
N ASN A 9 23.21 14.69 4.22
CA ASN A 9 24.10 15.83 4.36
C ASN A 9 24.21 16.58 3.01
N GLU A 10 24.89 17.71 3.02
CA GLU A 10 25.05 18.58 1.84
C GLU A 10 25.60 17.85 0.60
N LYS A 11 26.45 16.83 0.79
CA LYS A 11 27.10 16.11 -0.33
C LYS A 11 26.18 15.09 -0.99
N ASN A 12 25.16 14.60 -0.27
CA ASN A 12 24.31 13.50 -0.76
C ASN A 12 22.82 13.84 -0.85
N VAL A 13 22.37 14.99 -0.34
CA VAL A 13 20.95 15.41 -0.36
C VAL A 13 20.35 15.39 -1.78
N GLY A 14 21.11 15.73 -2.80
CA GLY A 14 20.65 15.67 -4.20
C GLY A 14 20.26 14.26 -4.68
N ILE A 15 20.68 13.19 -3.98
CA ILE A 15 20.24 11.82 -4.28
C ILE A 15 18.76 11.63 -3.86
N ALA A 16 18.33 12.30 -2.78
CA ALA A 16 16.93 12.26 -2.36
C ALA A 16 16.00 12.86 -3.42
N ASN A 17 16.40 13.94 -4.10
CA ASN A 17 15.61 14.51 -5.22
C ASN A 17 15.45 13.52 -6.38
N LYS A 18 16.50 12.76 -6.70
CA LYS A 18 16.42 11.69 -7.72
C LYS A 18 15.46 10.59 -7.29
N PHE A 19 15.52 10.17 -6.03
CA PHE A 19 14.62 9.16 -5.49
C PHE A 19 13.18 9.66 -5.40
N LEU A 20 12.96 10.93 -5.06
CA LEU A 20 11.63 11.53 -5.12
C LEU A 20 11.08 11.54 -6.55
N THR A 21 11.91 11.86 -7.54
CA THR A 21 11.53 11.77 -8.95
C THR A 21 11.10 10.34 -9.33
N MET A 22 11.85 9.33 -8.87
CA MET A 22 11.51 7.92 -9.12
C MET A 22 10.22 7.51 -8.40
N LEU A 23 10.04 7.93 -7.15
CA LEU A 23 8.82 7.68 -6.37
C LEU A 23 7.58 8.26 -7.08
N ILE A 24 7.65 9.52 -7.51
CA ILE A 24 6.54 10.17 -8.21
C ILE A 24 6.24 9.46 -9.54
N LYS A 25 7.26 8.99 -10.26
CA LYS A 25 7.06 8.18 -11.47
C LYS A 25 6.42 6.82 -11.16
N ASP A 26 6.81 6.17 -10.07
CA ASP A 26 6.16 4.94 -9.63
C ASP A 26 4.68 5.19 -9.25
N GLU A 27 4.34 6.38 -8.75
CA GLU A 27 2.98 6.77 -8.37
C GLU A 27 2.08 7.13 -9.56
N GLN A 28 2.62 7.37 -10.75
CA GLN A 28 1.82 7.61 -11.98
C GLN A 28 0.84 6.47 -12.29
N GLN A 29 1.13 5.25 -11.87
CA GLN A 29 0.21 4.13 -12.01
C GLN A 29 -1.05 4.27 -11.15
N TYR A 30 -1.05 5.15 -10.15
CA TYR A 30 -2.15 5.38 -9.22
C TYR A 30 -2.90 6.69 -9.50
N ASP A 31 -2.26 7.64 -10.20
CA ASP A 31 -2.84 8.95 -10.56
C ASP A 31 -2.32 9.40 -11.93
N GLU A 32 -3.21 9.38 -12.92
CA GLU A 32 -2.95 9.81 -14.29
C GLU A 32 -2.67 11.32 -14.45
N ASN A 33 -2.98 12.13 -13.41
CA ASN A 33 -2.70 13.56 -13.43
C ASN A 33 -1.23 13.89 -13.12
N ILE A 34 -0.43 12.90 -12.73
CA ILE A 34 1.01 13.09 -12.51
C ILE A 34 1.70 13.21 -13.87
N LYS A 35 2.45 14.32 -14.06
CA LYS A 35 3.16 14.60 -15.33
C LYS A 35 4.24 13.55 -15.63
N ASN A 36 4.29 13.07 -16.88
CA ASN A 36 5.23 12.05 -17.33
C ASN A 36 6.69 12.53 -17.39
N ASP A 37 6.91 13.82 -17.62
CA ASP A 37 8.24 14.47 -17.75
C ASP A 37 8.72 15.16 -16.48
N PHE A 38 8.10 14.82 -15.34
CA PHE A 38 8.43 15.42 -14.06
C PHE A 38 9.84 15.03 -13.60
N GLU A 39 10.62 16.03 -13.18
CA GLU A 39 11.93 15.88 -12.55
C GLU A 39 12.07 16.85 -11.37
N MET A 40 12.30 16.31 -10.17
CA MET A 40 12.59 17.11 -9.00
C MET A 40 14.07 17.47 -8.94
N LYS A 41 14.40 18.74 -9.13
CA LYS A 41 15.79 19.21 -9.20
C LYS A 41 16.35 19.66 -7.85
N SER A 42 15.54 20.33 -7.04
CA SER A 42 15.95 20.89 -5.78
C SER A 42 14.74 21.03 -4.85
N TYR A 43 14.54 20.06 -3.97
CA TYR A 43 13.44 20.04 -3.01
C TYR A 43 13.96 19.91 -1.58
N TYR A 44 14.92 19.01 -1.35
CA TYR A 44 15.39 18.70 -0.02
C TYR A 44 16.55 19.58 0.49
N GLU A 45 17.19 20.39 -0.35
CA GLU A 45 18.36 21.20 -0.01
C GLU A 45 18.12 22.16 1.16
N ASN A 46 16.91 22.70 1.29
CA ASN A 46 16.53 23.57 2.39
C ASN A 46 15.77 22.86 3.51
N LEU A 47 15.52 21.56 3.38
CA LEU A 47 14.65 20.80 4.29
C LEU A 47 15.39 19.76 5.14
N TYR A 48 16.53 19.25 4.66
CA TYR A 48 17.21 18.09 5.26
C TYR A 48 17.81 18.35 6.64
N ASN A 49 18.15 19.60 6.97
CA ASN A 49 18.77 19.95 8.25
C ASN A 49 17.77 19.87 9.41
N ASP A 50 16.58 20.44 9.22
CA ASP A 50 15.56 20.63 10.26
C ASP A 50 14.57 19.47 10.35
N ASN A 51 14.59 18.59 9.34
CA ASN A 51 13.67 17.49 9.22
C ASN A 51 14.38 16.14 9.26
N TYR A 52 13.58 15.07 9.25
CA TYR A 52 14.10 13.72 9.10
C TYR A 52 14.34 13.42 7.63
N LEU A 53 15.59 13.25 7.25
CA LEU A 53 15.98 12.72 5.94
C LEU A 53 17.12 11.73 6.13
N TYR A 54 16.81 10.43 5.98
CA TYR A 54 17.77 9.35 6.15
C TYR A 54 17.82 8.47 4.90
N PHE A 55 19.03 8.03 4.60
CA PHE A 55 19.29 7.05 3.55
C PHE A 55 19.52 5.65 4.12
N ALA A 56 19.01 4.66 3.40
CA ALA A 56 19.41 3.27 3.57
C ALA A 56 20.60 2.96 2.64
N TYR A 57 21.65 2.42 3.23
CA TYR A 57 22.83 1.96 2.52
C TYR A 57 22.85 0.42 2.52
N ALA A 58 23.14 -0.15 1.36
CA ALA A 58 23.52 -1.55 1.19
C ALA A 58 25.01 -1.56 0.80
N ASP A 59 25.85 -2.02 1.70
CA ASP A 59 27.29 -1.81 1.68
C ASP A 59 27.61 -0.30 1.61
N GLU A 60 28.21 0.20 0.54
CA GLU A 60 28.51 1.64 0.37
C GLU A 60 27.50 2.38 -0.54
N LYS A 61 26.54 1.65 -1.15
CA LYS A 61 25.57 2.20 -2.09
C LYS A 61 24.32 2.70 -1.37
N ILE A 62 23.87 3.92 -1.71
CA ILE A 62 22.56 4.43 -1.29
C ILE A 62 21.48 3.72 -2.12
N VAL A 63 20.54 3.04 -1.45
CA VAL A 63 19.54 2.17 -2.09
C VAL A 63 18.11 2.55 -1.75
N GLY A 64 17.90 3.53 -0.89
CA GLY A 64 16.60 4.02 -0.53
C GLY A 64 16.68 5.20 0.45
N TYR A 65 15.55 5.81 0.74
CA TYR A 65 15.44 6.91 1.68
C TYR A 65 14.06 7.00 2.30
N LEU A 66 13.99 7.71 3.43
CA LEU A 66 12.76 8.20 4.03
C LEU A 66 12.91 9.67 4.38
N TYR A 67 11.91 10.46 4.02
CA TYR A 67 11.73 11.84 4.44
C TYR A 67 10.47 12.00 5.25
N GLY A 68 10.56 12.77 6.33
CA GLY A 68 9.43 13.13 7.16
C GLY A 68 9.74 14.38 7.99
N PHE A 69 8.70 14.96 8.55
CA PHE A 69 8.80 16.20 9.30
C PHE A 69 7.77 16.30 10.43
N ILE A 70 8.01 17.20 11.37
CA ILE A 70 7.04 17.52 12.42
C ILE A 70 6.02 18.51 11.86
N ILE A 71 4.76 18.25 12.12
CA ILE A 71 3.66 19.18 11.83
C ILE A 71 3.44 20.03 13.07
N GLU A 72 3.64 21.33 12.90
CA GLU A 72 3.26 22.34 13.89
C GLU A 72 1.85 22.83 13.54
N ASP A 73 0.87 22.35 14.28
CA ASP A 73 -0.53 22.68 14.06
C ASP A 73 -1.16 23.06 15.41
N GLU A 74 -1.57 24.31 15.53
CA GLU A 74 -2.19 24.86 16.72
C GLU A 74 -3.58 24.26 17.02
N LEU A 75 -4.22 23.65 16.04
CA LEU A 75 -5.53 23.00 16.18
C LEU A 75 -5.45 21.63 16.84
N ASN A 76 -4.27 21.01 16.86
CA ASN A 76 -4.09 19.66 17.38
C ASN A 76 -3.56 19.66 18.82
N ILE A 77 -4.23 18.95 19.71
CA ILE A 77 -3.80 18.76 21.11
C ILE A 77 -2.46 18.00 21.18
N LYS A 78 -2.17 17.16 20.21
CA LYS A 78 -0.96 16.31 20.18
C LYS A 78 -0.07 16.71 19.01
N LYS A 79 1.23 16.89 19.28
CA LYS A 79 2.25 17.08 18.25
C LYS A 79 2.26 15.89 17.29
N SER A 80 2.25 16.17 16.01
CA SER A 80 2.17 15.17 14.95
C SER A 80 3.40 15.21 14.06
N ALA A 81 3.70 14.08 13.42
CA ALA A 81 4.73 13.98 12.38
C ALA A 81 4.10 13.42 11.10
N LYS A 82 4.65 13.78 9.96
CA LYS A 82 4.30 13.21 8.65
C LYS A 82 5.46 12.44 8.08
N LEU A 83 5.23 11.18 7.74
CA LEU A 83 6.05 10.44 6.80
C LEU A 83 5.59 10.87 5.40
N ASP A 84 6.42 11.59 4.70
CA ASP A 84 6.03 12.24 3.44
C ASP A 84 6.54 11.49 2.20
N ALA A 85 7.74 10.90 2.28
CA ALA A 85 8.28 10.09 1.20
C ALA A 85 9.07 8.88 1.73
N LEU A 86 8.88 7.73 1.09
CA LEU A 86 9.62 6.50 1.32
C LEU A 86 9.85 5.81 -0.01
N PHE A 87 11.10 5.60 -0.37
CA PHE A 87 11.45 4.91 -1.61
C PHE A 87 12.62 3.95 -1.42
N ILE A 88 12.51 2.77 -1.99
CA ILE A 88 13.59 1.78 -2.10
C ILE A 88 13.74 1.41 -3.56
N LEU A 89 14.98 1.37 -4.04
CA LEU A 89 15.29 0.92 -5.40
C LEU A 89 14.69 -0.49 -5.64
N PRO A 90 14.08 -0.76 -6.79
CA PRO A 90 13.35 -2.00 -7.08
C PRO A 90 14.15 -3.27 -6.73
N GLU A 91 15.44 -3.32 -7.12
CA GLU A 91 16.33 -4.45 -6.90
C GLU A 91 16.70 -4.70 -5.41
N TYR A 92 16.35 -3.76 -4.51
CA TYR A 92 16.59 -3.86 -3.06
C TYR A 92 15.28 -3.96 -2.26
N ARG A 93 14.13 -4.07 -2.93
CA ARG A 93 12.83 -4.30 -2.28
C ARG A 93 12.80 -5.69 -1.63
N ASN A 94 11.89 -5.90 -0.70
CA ASN A 94 11.72 -7.14 0.07
C ASN A 94 12.91 -7.53 0.99
N MET A 95 13.90 -6.65 1.15
CA MET A 95 15.06 -6.81 2.06
C MET A 95 14.86 -6.12 3.41
N LYS A 96 13.64 -5.81 3.81
CA LYS A 96 13.25 -5.13 5.06
C LYS A 96 13.83 -3.70 5.24
N LEU A 97 14.40 -3.09 4.21
CA LEU A 97 14.99 -1.74 4.29
C LEU A 97 13.96 -0.67 4.60
N ALA A 98 12.77 -0.76 3.99
CA ALA A 98 11.66 0.15 4.28
C ALA A 98 11.23 0.05 5.76
N SER A 99 11.15 -1.16 6.31
CA SER A 99 10.85 -1.38 7.73
C SER A 99 11.88 -0.74 8.64
N LEU A 100 13.17 -0.90 8.34
CA LEU A 100 14.24 -0.28 9.12
C LEU A 100 14.17 1.26 9.10
N LEU A 101 13.85 1.86 7.96
CA LEU A 101 13.67 3.31 7.83
C LEU A 101 12.46 3.79 8.63
N ILE A 102 11.32 3.07 8.57
CA ILE A 102 10.11 3.40 9.34
C ILE A 102 10.38 3.31 10.85
N ASP A 103 11.04 2.25 11.31
CA ASP A 103 11.35 2.09 12.75
C ASP A 103 12.29 3.19 13.24
N ASN A 104 13.30 3.55 12.45
CA ASN A 104 14.19 4.68 12.77
C ASN A 104 13.43 6.02 12.80
N PHE A 105 12.50 6.23 11.86
CA PHE A 105 11.64 7.42 11.85
C PHE A 105 10.70 7.48 13.06
N LYS A 106 10.11 6.33 13.46
CA LYS A 106 9.28 6.24 14.68
C LYS A 106 10.06 6.67 15.91
N ASN A 107 11.32 6.24 16.05
CA ASN A 107 12.20 6.64 17.15
C ASN A 107 12.47 8.16 17.13
N TRP A 108 12.82 8.70 15.98
CA TRP A 108 13.01 10.14 15.82
C TRP A 108 11.75 10.95 16.16
N CYS A 109 10.57 10.47 15.78
CA CYS A 109 9.30 11.09 16.14
C CYS A 109 9.11 11.12 17.67
N GLN A 110 9.45 10.04 18.38
CA GLN A 110 9.36 9.97 19.84
C GLN A 110 10.34 10.95 20.51
N GLU A 111 11.59 11.02 20.04
CA GLU A 111 12.61 11.98 20.50
C GLU A 111 12.17 13.42 20.33
N ASN A 112 11.39 13.71 19.28
CA ASN A 112 10.82 15.03 19.01
C ASN A 112 9.42 15.25 19.62
N ASN A 113 9.00 14.36 20.55
CA ASN A 113 7.71 14.41 21.25
C ASN A 113 6.46 14.33 20.34
N ALA A 114 6.58 13.85 19.11
CA ALA A 114 5.44 13.57 18.26
C ALA A 114 4.69 12.33 18.81
N LYS A 115 3.37 12.45 18.98
CA LYS A 115 2.49 11.39 19.50
C LYS A 115 1.66 10.72 18.42
N ILE A 116 1.63 11.31 17.23
CA ILE A 116 0.88 10.82 16.07
C ILE A 116 1.83 10.87 14.88
N ILE A 117 1.86 9.80 14.10
CA ILE A 117 2.56 9.76 12.81
C ILE A 117 1.50 9.54 11.74
N MET A 118 1.52 10.38 10.71
CA MET A 118 0.62 10.30 9.56
C MET A 118 1.41 9.94 8.31
N VAL A 119 0.78 9.19 7.41
CA VAL A 119 1.26 8.90 6.06
C VAL A 119 0.07 8.93 5.10
N ASN A 120 0.27 9.49 3.92
CA ASN A 120 -0.68 9.39 2.83
C ASN A 120 -0.29 8.21 1.94
N VAL A 121 -1.28 7.45 1.50
CA VAL A 121 -1.07 6.33 0.58
C VAL A 121 -2.25 6.25 -0.38
N TRP A 122 -1.97 6.03 -1.66
CA TRP A 122 -3.00 5.80 -2.67
C TRP A 122 -3.84 4.57 -2.30
N SER A 123 -5.16 4.66 -2.49
CA SER A 123 -6.09 3.59 -2.08
C SER A 123 -5.78 2.24 -2.72
N ASN A 124 -5.28 2.23 -3.94
CA ASN A 124 -4.89 1.07 -4.73
C ASN A 124 -3.39 0.68 -4.61
N ASN A 125 -2.58 1.42 -3.82
CA ASN A 125 -1.21 1.01 -3.50
C ASN A 125 -1.19 0.01 -2.34
N LEU A 126 -1.57 -1.25 -2.64
CA LEU A 126 -1.68 -2.30 -1.63
C LEU A 126 -0.34 -2.64 -0.97
N THR A 127 0.75 -2.59 -1.74
CA THR A 127 2.10 -2.86 -1.22
C THR A 127 2.49 -1.87 -0.11
N ALA A 128 2.29 -0.58 -0.33
CA ALA A 128 2.56 0.44 0.68
C ALA A 128 1.57 0.33 1.86
N LYS A 129 0.28 0.08 1.60
CA LYS A 129 -0.72 -0.16 2.66
C LYS A 129 -0.31 -1.32 3.56
N HIS A 130 0.02 -2.48 3.00
CA HIS A 130 0.49 -3.64 3.78
C HIS A 130 1.71 -3.32 4.63
N LEU A 131 2.68 -2.58 4.07
CA LEU A 131 3.85 -2.14 4.82
C LEU A 131 3.46 -1.29 6.02
N TYR A 132 2.61 -0.27 5.83
CA TYR A 132 2.20 0.62 6.91
C TYR A 132 1.35 -0.07 7.97
N LEU A 133 0.40 -0.93 7.58
CA LEU A 133 -0.40 -1.73 8.51
C LEU A 133 0.49 -2.64 9.38
N LYS A 134 1.53 -3.23 8.80
CA LYS A 134 2.52 -4.05 9.54
C LYS A 134 3.32 -3.23 10.57
N HIS A 135 3.41 -1.92 10.39
CA HIS A 135 4.06 -0.99 11.32
C HIS A 135 3.07 -0.22 12.20
N ASP A 136 1.89 -0.81 12.47
CA ASP A 136 0.84 -0.33 13.38
C ASP A 136 0.13 0.96 12.91
N PHE A 137 0.27 1.34 11.65
CA PHE A 137 -0.58 2.40 11.10
C PHE A 137 -1.99 1.87 10.90
N ILE A 138 -2.98 2.69 11.24
CA ILE A 138 -4.41 2.38 11.05
C ILE A 138 -5.04 3.37 10.09
N PRO A 139 -5.95 2.96 9.20
CA PRO A 139 -6.72 3.87 8.36
C PRO A 139 -7.54 4.83 9.24
N LYS A 140 -7.50 6.14 8.96
CA LYS A 140 -8.19 7.13 9.78
C LYS A 140 -8.91 8.21 8.98
N LYS A 141 -8.45 8.53 7.78
CA LYS A 141 -9.01 9.58 6.94
C LYS A 141 -9.05 9.09 5.50
N GLU A 142 -10.13 9.40 4.80
CA GLU A 142 -10.29 9.17 3.37
C GLU A 142 -10.40 10.49 2.65
N GLU A 143 -9.83 10.57 1.44
CA GLU A 143 -10.02 11.66 0.50
C GLU A 143 -10.79 11.11 -0.71
N LEU A 144 -11.90 11.76 -1.06
CA LEU A 144 -12.72 11.37 -2.19
C LEU A 144 -12.51 12.36 -3.33
N PHE A 145 -12.28 11.84 -4.52
CA PHE A 145 -12.05 12.63 -5.73
C PHE A 145 -13.18 12.39 -6.73
N ILE A 146 -13.54 13.45 -7.46
CA ILE A 146 -14.38 13.34 -8.66
C ILE A 146 -13.56 13.84 -9.85
N GLY A 147 -13.41 12.99 -10.88
CA GLY A 147 -12.79 13.36 -12.15
C GLY A 147 -13.83 13.47 -13.25
N TYR A 148 -13.61 14.37 -14.19
CA TYR A 148 -14.46 14.55 -15.38
C TYR A 148 -13.83 13.95 -16.66
N ALA A 149 -12.76 13.15 -16.50
CA ALA A 149 -12.12 12.40 -17.57
C ALA A 149 -12.89 11.09 -17.89
N PRO A 150 -12.67 10.46 -19.05
CA PRO A 150 -13.17 9.12 -19.35
C PRO A 150 -12.74 8.14 -18.23
N LYS A 151 -13.64 7.23 -17.84
CA LYS A 151 -13.34 6.24 -16.80
C LYS A 151 -12.33 5.24 -17.31
N HIS A 152 -11.11 5.29 -16.76
CA HIS A 152 -10.10 4.26 -16.93
C HIS A 152 -10.24 3.27 -15.78
N TYR A 153 -10.71 2.06 -16.07
CA TYR A 153 -10.97 1.07 -15.02
C TYR A 153 -9.68 0.41 -14.51
N GLN A 154 -8.70 0.14 -15.38
CA GLN A 154 -7.40 -0.47 -15.08
C GLN A 154 -7.47 -1.55 -13.99
N LYS A 155 -8.42 -2.48 -14.12
CA LYS A 155 -8.69 -3.52 -13.14
C LYS A 155 -8.91 -4.87 -13.79
N LEU A 156 -8.62 -5.93 -13.04
CA LEU A 156 -8.97 -7.29 -13.43
C LEU A 156 -10.50 -7.44 -13.44
N VAL A 157 -11.01 -8.05 -14.51
CA VAL A 157 -12.44 -8.34 -14.68
C VAL A 157 -12.67 -9.81 -14.96
N ARG A 158 -13.88 -10.31 -14.71
CA ARG A 158 -14.28 -11.68 -15.04
C ARG A 158 -14.28 -11.90 -16.56
N ASP A 159 -13.99 -13.09 -17.00
CA ASP A 159 -13.75 -13.47 -18.41
C ASP A 159 -14.83 -13.00 -19.39
N LYS A 160 -16.09 -12.96 -18.96
CA LYS A 160 -17.23 -12.56 -19.81
C LYS A 160 -17.54 -11.06 -19.80
N ILE A 161 -16.89 -10.27 -18.97
CA ILE A 161 -17.18 -8.81 -18.88
C ILE A 161 -16.93 -8.09 -20.20
N PRO A 162 -15.87 -8.38 -20.98
CA PRO A 162 -15.68 -7.75 -22.29
C PRO A 162 -16.83 -8.00 -23.26
N GLU A 163 -17.40 -9.21 -23.26
CA GLU A 163 -18.56 -9.57 -24.10
C GLU A 163 -19.82 -8.79 -23.67
N ILE A 164 -20.04 -8.67 -22.36
CA ILE A 164 -21.17 -7.92 -21.80
C ILE A 164 -21.06 -6.43 -22.16
N ILE A 165 -19.88 -5.82 -22.05
CA ILE A 165 -19.62 -4.43 -22.45
C ILE A 165 -19.94 -4.26 -23.95
N SER A 166 -19.45 -5.18 -24.78
CA SER A 166 -19.69 -5.13 -26.23
C SER A 166 -21.19 -5.25 -26.58
N SER A 167 -21.95 -6.03 -25.83
CA SER A 167 -23.39 -6.16 -26.02
C SER A 167 -24.18 -4.88 -25.70
N ASN A 168 -23.59 -3.99 -24.89
CA ASN A 168 -24.16 -2.68 -24.55
C ASN A 168 -23.73 -1.57 -25.54
N ASN A 169 -23.17 -1.92 -26.71
CA ASN A 169 -22.65 -1.00 -27.72
C ASN A 169 -21.46 -0.14 -27.27
N GLU A 170 -20.71 -0.61 -26.27
CA GLU A 170 -19.45 -0.02 -25.83
C GLU A 170 -18.27 -0.89 -26.32
N THR A 171 -17.09 -0.28 -26.47
CA THR A 171 -15.91 -1.00 -26.96
C THR A 171 -14.93 -1.22 -25.82
N PRO A 172 -14.79 -2.44 -25.27
CA PRO A 172 -13.81 -2.71 -24.24
C PRO A 172 -12.39 -2.74 -24.82
N VAL A 173 -11.45 -2.13 -24.13
CA VAL A 173 -10.02 -2.26 -24.44
C VAL A 173 -9.40 -3.12 -23.34
N THR A 174 -8.93 -4.32 -23.71
CA THR A 174 -8.43 -5.31 -22.77
C THR A 174 -7.06 -5.84 -23.19
N ARG A 175 -6.31 -6.38 -22.24
CA ARG A 175 -5.09 -7.16 -22.49
C ARG A 175 -5.05 -8.37 -21.56
N ILE A 176 -4.29 -9.36 -21.93
CA ILE A 176 -4.00 -10.52 -21.08
C ILE A 176 -2.79 -10.20 -20.21
N LEU A 177 -2.89 -10.47 -18.93
CA LEU A 177 -1.83 -10.27 -17.96
C LEU A 177 -0.82 -11.44 -18.00
N ASN A 178 0.43 -11.19 -17.65
CA ASN A 178 1.36 -12.26 -17.31
C ASN A 178 1.08 -12.77 -15.87
N ASP A 179 1.71 -13.88 -15.48
CA ASP A 179 1.42 -14.55 -14.20
C ASP A 179 1.70 -13.64 -12.98
N LEU A 180 2.74 -12.80 -13.04
CA LEU A 180 3.08 -11.89 -11.95
C LEU A 180 2.04 -10.78 -11.82
N GLU A 181 1.72 -10.10 -12.92
CA GLU A 181 0.68 -9.08 -12.98
C GLU A 181 -0.67 -9.66 -12.54
N TYR A 182 -1.00 -10.88 -13.01
CA TYR A 182 -2.26 -11.53 -12.66
C TYR A 182 -2.39 -11.76 -11.15
N LYS A 183 -1.33 -12.22 -10.49
CA LYS A 183 -1.31 -12.37 -9.03
C LYS A 183 -1.55 -11.03 -8.33
N GLU A 184 -0.83 -9.99 -8.73
CA GLU A 184 -0.97 -8.65 -8.14
C GLU A 184 -2.39 -8.10 -8.32
N GLU A 185 -2.99 -8.28 -9.49
CA GLU A 185 -4.35 -7.81 -9.77
C GLU A 185 -5.43 -8.64 -9.05
N LEU A 186 -5.21 -9.94 -8.82
CA LEU A 186 -6.09 -10.75 -7.95
C LEU A 186 -6.03 -10.29 -6.49
N GLU A 187 -4.85 -9.91 -5.97
CA GLU A 187 -4.72 -9.39 -4.61
C GLU A 187 -5.44 -8.03 -4.47
N LYS A 188 -5.36 -7.16 -5.48
CA LYS A 188 -6.13 -5.91 -5.53
C LYS A 188 -7.64 -6.19 -5.59
N LYS A 189 -8.05 -7.15 -6.42
CA LYS A 189 -9.45 -7.54 -6.56
C LYS A 189 -10.03 -8.11 -5.26
N LEU A 190 -9.26 -8.91 -4.52
CA LEU A 190 -9.68 -9.39 -3.20
C LEU A 190 -9.98 -8.24 -2.23
N TYR A 191 -9.17 -7.18 -2.28
CA TYR A 191 -9.40 -6.00 -1.46
C TYR A 191 -10.61 -5.18 -1.93
N GLU A 192 -10.85 -5.07 -3.24
CA GLU A 192 -12.04 -4.44 -3.81
C GLU A 192 -13.30 -5.14 -3.28
N GLU A 193 -13.41 -6.47 -3.45
CA GLU A 193 -14.56 -7.26 -2.98
C GLU A 193 -14.75 -7.18 -1.46
N TYR A 194 -13.65 -7.14 -0.70
CA TYR A 194 -13.72 -6.93 0.76
C TYR A 194 -14.42 -5.60 1.11
N LEU A 195 -14.11 -4.51 0.42
CA LEU A 195 -14.74 -3.22 0.64
C LEU A 195 -16.24 -3.26 0.26
N GLU A 196 -16.59 -3.95 -0.81
CA GLU A 196 -17.98 -4.12 -1.26
C GLU A 196 -18.77 -4.94 -0.24
N VAL A 197 -18.22 -6.02 0.32
CA VAL A 197 -18.81 -6.76 1.45
C VAL A 197 -19.09 -5.87 2.66
N LEU A 198 -18.16 -4.95 3.02
CA LEU A 198 -18.34 -4.07 4.18
C LEU A 198 -19.48 -3.06 3.99
N THR A 199 -19.68 -2.59 2.77
CA THR A 199 -20.69 -1.57 2.45
C THR A 199 -22.04 -2.14 2.08
N SER A 200 -22.12 -3.44 1.76
CA SER A 200 -23.33 -4.16 1.37
C SER A 200 -24.08 -4.76 2.55
N THR A 201 -25.39 -4.98 2.40
CA THR A 201 -26.26 -5.63 3.40
C THR A 201 -27.24 -6.58 2.72
N GLY A 202 -27.80 -7.53 3.49
CA GLY A 202 -28.84 -8.45 2.98
C GLY A 202 -28.33 -9.33 1.82
N GLU A 203 -29.14 -9.49 0.77
CA GLU A 203 -28.82 -10.31 -0.41
C GLU A 203 -27.59 -9.80 -1.15
N ASN A 204 -27.44 -8.48 -1.31
CA ASN A 204 -26.27 -7.89 -1.96
C ASN A 204 -24.96 -8.32 -1.25
N ARG A 205 -24.95 -8.41 0.08
CA ARG A 205 -23.76 -8.90 0.80
C ARG A 205 -23.41 -10.35 0.44
N ILE A 206 -24.41 -11.18 0.13
CA ILE A 206 -24.17 -12.56 -0.30
C ILE A 206 -23.53 -12.58 -1.69
N GLU A 207 -23.94 -11.69 -2.59
CA GLU A 207 -23.33 -11.54 -3.91
C GLU A 207 -21.85 -11.11 -3.78
N GLU A 208 -21.55 -10.10 -2.97
CA GLU A 208 -20.16 -9.67 -2.74
C GLU A 208 -19.29 -10.74 -2.07
N LEU A 209 -19.86 -11.52 -1.14
CA LEU A 209 -19.17 -12.69 -0.57
C LEU A 209 -18.89 -13.77 -1.61
N ALA A 210 -19.78 -13.95 -2.61
CA ALA A 210 -19.55 -14.88 -3.72
C ALA A 210 -18.47 -14.36 -4.67
N ASP A 211 -18.41 -13.04 -4.92
CA ASP A 211 -17.36 -12.42 -5.71
C ASP A 211 -15.99 -12.53 -5.02
N MET A 212 -15.94 -12.25 -3.72
CA MET A 212 -14.74 -12.47 -2.90
C MET A 212 -14.29 -13.94 -2.92
N LEU A 213 -15.23 -14.89 -2.85
CA LEU A 213 -14.94 -16.33 -2.92
C LEU A 213 -14.31 -16.72 -4.25
N GLU A 214 -14.79 -16.18 -5.38
CA GLU A 214 -14.23 -16.44 -6.71
C GLU A 214 -12.78 -15.97 -6.83
N VAL A 215 -12.46 -14.79 -6.26
CA VAL A 215 -11.08 -14.30 -6.18
C VAL A 215 -10.22 -15.22 -5.31
N MET A 216 -10.73 -15.68 -4.16
CA MET A 216 -10.01 -16.63 -3.29
C MET A 216 -9.73 -17.95 -4.00
N ILE A 217 -10.68 -18.47 -4.80
CA ILE A 217 -10.50 -19.68 -5.63
C ILE A 217 -9.37 -19.44 -6.65
N SER A 218 -9.36 -18.30 -7.29
CA SER A 218 -8.33 -17.96 -8.29
C SER A 218 -6.94 -17.81 -7.66
N LEU A 219 -6.83 -17.20 -6.48
CA LEU A 219 -5.58 -17.16 -5.71
C LEU A 219 -5.11 -18.56 -5.27
N ALA A 220 -6.04 -19.44 -4.85
CA ALA A 220 -5.69 -20.81 -4.50
C ALA A 220 -5.14 -21.61 -5.69
N LYS A 221 -5.69 -21.39 -6.89
CA LYS A 221 -5.17 -22.02 -8.12
C LYS A 221 -3.72 -21.64 -8.41
N LEU A 222 -3.29 -20.42 -8.10
CA LEU A 222 -1.87 -20.01 -8.22
C LEU A 222 -0.96 -20.84 -7.29
N GLU A 223 -1.48 -21.32 -6.18
CA GLU A 223 -0.77 -22.21 -5.24
C GLU A 223 -1.03 -23.71 -5.54
N ASN A 224 -1.59 -24.04 -6.72
CA ASN A 224 -1.99 -25.40 -7.10
C ASN A 224 -2.98 -26.04 -6.10
N LYS A 225 -3.91 -25.26 -5.57
CA LYS A 225 -4.95 -25.67 -4.62
C LYS A 225 -6.35 -25.39 -5.17
N SER A 226 -7.32 -26.13 -4.65
CA SER A 226 -8.74 -25.99 -4.96
C SER A 226 -9.50 -25.32 -3.82
N LEU A 227 -10.77 -24.98 -4.06
CA LEU A 227 -11.70 -24.57 -3.01
C LEU A 227 -11.82 -25.62 -1.91
N ASP A 228 -11.88 -26.91 -2.27
CA ASP A 228 -12.00 -28.01 -1.30
C ASP A 228 -10.77 -28.07 -0.38
N ASP A 229 -9.57 -27.77 -0.90
CA ASP A 229 -8.37 -27.68 -0.08
C ASP A 229 -8.46 -26.53 0.94
N ILE A 230 -8.99 -25.36 0.54
CA ILE A 230 -9.22 -24.23 1.46
C ILE A 230 -10.22 -24.65 2.54
N ILE A 231 -11.35 -25.24 2.15
CA ILE A 231 -12.40 -25.70 3.06
C ILE A 231 -11.84 -26.72 4.06
N LYS A 232 -11.02 -27.66 3.59
CA LYS A 232 -10.38 -28.66 4.46
C LYS A 232 -9.51 -27.99 5.52
N VAL A 233 -8.64 -27.06 5.11
CA VAL A 233 -7.76 -26.32 6.05
C VAL A 233 -8.58 -25.47 7.03
N ALA A 234 -9.68 -24.85 6.58
CA ALA A 234 -10.58 -24.10 7.44
C ALA A 234 -11.23 -24.99 8.50
N LYS A 235 -11.72 -26.18 8.14
CA LYS A 235 -12.27 -27.16 9.08
C LYS A 235 -11.24 -27.63 10.10
N GLU A 236 -10.03 -27.98 9.67
CA GLU A 236 -8.94 -28.37 10.59
C GLU A 236 -8.59 -27.27 11.60
N LYS A 237 -8.64 -26.00 11.17
CA LYS A 237 -8.44 -24.83 12.06
C LYS A 237 -9.61 -24.68 13.03
N ASN A 238 -10.85 -24.86 12.58
CA ASN A 238 -12.04 -24.78 13.42
C ASN A 238 -12.04 -25.87 14.51
N GLU A 239 -11.63 -27.09 14.19
CA GLU A 239 -11.47 -28.17 15.19
C GLU A 239 -10.46 -27.81 16.29
N LYS A 240 -9.39 -27.10 15.94
CA LYS A 240 -8.31 -26.75 16.89
C LYS A 240 -8.56 -25.46 17.66
N ARG A 241 -9.25 -24.47 17.08
CA ARG A 241 -9.33 -23.10 17.61
C ARG A 241 -10.77 -22.62 17.83
N GLY A 242 -11.77 -23.39 17.41
CA GLY A 242 -13.17 -22.98 17.38
C GLY A 242 -13.50 -22.12 16.15
N SER A 243 -14.76 -21.82 15.99
CA SER A 243 -15.30 -20.85 15.04
C SER A 243 -15.56 -19.50 15.74
N PHE A 244 -16.36 -18.63 15.13
CA PHE A 244 -16.71 -17.32 15.71
C PHE A 244 -18.13 -17.28 16.32
N GLU A 245 -18.74 -18.41 16.56
CA GLU A 245 -20.15 -18.50 17.01
C GLU A 245 -20.35 -17.95 18.41
N ASP A 246 -19.38 -18.16 19.31
CA ASP A 246 -19.42 -17.66 20.68
C ASP A 246 -19.16 -16.15 20.81
N LYS A 247 -18.81 -15.46 19.74
CA LYS A 247 -18.59 -14.00 19.67
C LYS A 247 -17.57 -13.49 20.69
N ILE A 248 -16.53 -14.27 20.99
CA ILE A 248 -15.52 -13.96 21.99
C ILE A 248 -14.64 -12.81 21.49
N TYR A 249 -14.56 -11.73 22.27
CA TYR A 249 -13.67 -10.60 22.04
C TYR A 249 -12.55 -10.58 23.07
N LEU A 250 -11.29 -10.72 22.61
CA LEU A 250 -10.11 -10.70 23.49
C LEU A 250 -9.69 -9.25 23.75
N GLU A 251 -9.84 -8.79 24.98
CA GLU A 251 -9.45 -7.42 25.35
C GLU A 251 -7.97 -7.32 25.74
N THR A 252 -7.47 -8.24 26.56
CA THR A 252 -6.08 -8.22 27.04
C THR A 252 -5.55 -9.63 27.32
N VAL A 253 -4.25 -9.78 27.25
CA VAL A 253 -3.50 -10.93 27.79
C VAL A 253 -2.59 -10.39 28.89
N LYS A 254 -2.69 -10.95 30.10
CA LYS A 254 -1.87 -10.59 31.26
C LYS A 254 -0.68 -11.52 31.39
#